data_3e6875f1656b8bf3f1a32bc59f7e1234
#
_entry.id   3e6875f1656b8bf3f1a32bc59f7e1234
#
_cell.length_a   1.000
_cell.length_b   1.000
_cell.length_c   1.000
_cell.angle_alpha   90.00
_cell.angle_beta   90.00
_cell.angle_gamma   90.00
#
_symmetry.space_group_name_H-M   'P 1'
#
loop_
_entity.id
_entity.type
_entity.pdbx_description
1 polymer ?
#
loop_
_entity_poly.entity_id
_entity_poly.type
_entity_poly.pdbx_seq_one_letter_code
_entity_poly.pdbx_strand_id
1 'polypeptide(L)'
;MAASLPLAALADLPPVTTEMAVVFVLVAVTLVLFVTEALPLDVTAILVMVTLMVLQPWTDIGVAEGLSGFSNPATITVLAMLILSNGVSRSGVVQILGRWMSAFAGTNKHRQLASTILATGPASGFINNTPVVAILVPVISDLAHKGGTSPSKLLMPLSFASMLGGMLTLIGTSTNILASQTAERIGAERGVEALHAFSMFEFTHLGAIVLVVGAAYLMTIGYWLLPERVPPEDDYLAEYEMQDYLSEVIVQASSPLVGKTVSEAIDERRFDADVLQLVRGGERFIEPIGQKVIKPGDVLTIRTDRETLAAIADVDDLALTGAPETDPEMEPTTEEEQTLVELVIQSGSPLVGETLRSSSFRGRYDANVLAFRSRGETVRQRMDERKLRVGDTLLIQAPEDSIDRLSQSPDFILGHEPEEPDYRTEKIPYAVATIVGVVAAATLLPVNIVVSALAGVVAMVATGVLHPGELYESVDWNVIFLLAGVIPLGIALEQTGGAELLGALVAATGQFLPAVGVLWVFYVATSLITGVISNNASVVLMIPVAVEAALEVGANPFAFVLAVTFAASTAFMTPVGYQTNLFVYGPGGYKFGDYVRVGMPLQLLLSVVTVAGIAAFWPL
;
A
#
# COMPACT_ATOMS: atom_id res chain seq x y z
N MET A 1 -3.43 41.42 -8.85
CA MET A 1 -4.18 41.95 -10.01
C MET A 1 -5.16 40.85 -10.40
N ALA A 2 -6.42 40.96 -10.02
CA ALA A 2 -7.47 40.08 -10.50
C ALA A 2 -7.76 40.52 -11.94
N ALA A 3 -7.33 39.73 -12.92
CA ALA A 3 -7.70 39.96 -14.32
C ALA A 3 -9.20 39.65 -14.43
N SER A 4 -10.01 40.68 -14.61
CA SER A 4 -11.41 40.56 -14.98
C SER A 4 -11.45 39.87 -16.36
N LEU A 5 -12.01 38.66 -16.43
CA LEU A 5 -12.39 38.03 -17.70
C LEU A 5 -13.16 39.06 -18.55
N PRO A 6 -12.83 39.27 -19.81
CA PRO A 6 -13.58 40.21 -20.64
C PRO A 6 -15.02 39.71 -20.80
N LEU A 7 -15.99 40.56 -20.51
CA LEU A 7 -17.42 40.28 -20.62
C LEU A 7 -17.84 39.65 -21.99
N ALA A 8 -17.05 39.87 -23.03
CA ALA A 8 -17.29 39.31 -24.37
C ALA A 8 -17.07 37.80 -24.45
N ALA A 9 -16.08 37.24 -23.73
CA ALA A 9 -15.82 35.80 -23.71
C ALA A 9 -16.87 35.00 -22.88
N LEU A 10 -17.58 35.66 -21.98
CA LEU A 10 -18.68 35.11 -21.21
C LEU A 10 -20.02 35.07 -22.00
N ALA A 11 -20.11 35.86 -23.10
CA ALA A 11 -21.33 35.93 -23.91
C ALA A 11 -21.48 34.73 -24.88
N ASP A 12 -20.39 34.03 -25.20
CA ASP A 12 -20.38 32.89 -26.12
C ASP A 12 -20.43 31.52 -25.38
N LEU A 13 -20.56 31.55 -24.04
CA LEU A 13 -20.65 30.30 -23.28
C LEU A 13 -22.02 29.63 -23.47
N PRO A 14 -22.10 28.30 -23.59
CA PRO A 14 -23.35 27.56 -23.61
C PRO A 14 -24.19 27.91 -22.37
N PRO A 15 -25.53 28.09 -22.53
CA PRO A 15 -26.38 28.38 -21.39
C PRO A 15 -26.42 27.19 -20.43
N VAL A 16 -26.29 27.47 -19.13
CA VAL A 16 -26.38 26.41 -18.11
C VAL A 16 -27.79 25.86 -18.08
N THR A 17 -27.98 24.61 -18.45
CA THR A 17 -29.25 23.90 -18.38
C THR A 17 -29.51 23.31 -16.98
N THR A 18 -30.75 22.87 -16.72
CA THR A 18 -31.08 22.21 -15.45
C THR A 18 -30.33 20.88 -15.32
N GLU A 19 -30.18 20.17 -16.42
CA GLU A 19 -29.47 18.90 -16.54
C GLU A 19 -28.00 19.06 -16.19
N MET A 20 -27.32 20.05 -16.79
CA MET A 20 -25.94 20.41 -16.42
C MET A 20 -25.81 20.74 -14.94
N ALA A 21 -26.73 21.55 -14.39
CA ALA A 21 -26.68 21.96 -12.99
C ALA A 21 -26.81 20.74 -12.04
N VAL A 22 -27.69 19.79 -12.34
CA VAL A 22 -27.85 18.55 -11.57
C VAL A 22 -26.57 17.73 -11.61
N VAL A 23 -25.98 17.53 -12.80
CA VAL A 23 -24.73 16.75 -12.93
C VAL A 23 -23.56 17.45 -12.23
N PHE A 24 -23.44 18.79 -12.33
CA PHE A 24 -22.40 19.53 -11.59
C PHE A 24 -22.55 19.41 -10.06
N VAL A 25 -23.78 19.43 -9.55
CA VAL A 25 -24.05 19.19 -8.14
C VAL A 25 -23.63 17.76 -7.75
N LEU A 26 -23.95 16.76 -8.57
CA LEU A 26 -23.53 15.37 -8.34
C LEU A 26 -21.98 15.24 -8.36
N VAL A 27 -21.32 15.87 -9.34
CA VAL A 27 -19.84 15.90 -9.37
C VAL A 27 -19.27 16.57 -8.11
N ALA A 28 -19.81 17.71 -7.71
CA ALA A 28 -19.36 18.42 -6.51
C ALA A 28 -19.56 17.58 -5.23
N VAL A 29 -20.74 16.95 -5.08
CA VAL A 29 -21.02 16.06 -3.95
C VAL A 29 -20.10 14.85 -3.97
N THR A 30 -19.86 14.25 -5.13
CA THR A 30 -18.93 13.13 -5.30
C THR A 30 -17.52 13.52 -4.86
N LEU A 31 -17.04 14.68 -5.30
CA LEU A 31 -15.73 15.20 -4.89
C LEU A 31 -15.65 15.43 -3.38
N VAL A 32 -16.70 15.99 -2.77
CA VAL A 32 -16.75 16.19 -1.31
C VAL A 32 -16.73 14.85 -0.58
N LEU A 33 -17.47 13.84 -1.04
CA LEU A 33 -17.49 12.50 -0.43
C LEU A 33 -16.12 11.82 -0.55
N PHE A 34 -15.44 11.95 -1.69
CA PHE A 34 -14.08 11.42 -1.87
C PHE A 34 -13.06 12.12 -0.99
N VAL A 35 -13.15 13.45 -0.84
CA VAL A 35 -12.23 14.25 -0.02
C VAL A 35 -12.42 13.99 1.48
N THR A 36 -13.67 13.88 1.91
CA THR A 36 -14.00 13.68 3.33
C THR A 36 -13.88 12.23 3.79
N GLU A 37 -13.76 11.28 2.82
CA GLU A 37 -13.77 9.83 3.08
C GLU A 37 -14.93 9.41 4.00
N ALA A 38 -16.06 10.13 3.91
CA ALA A 38 -17.24 9.84 4.72
C ALA A 38 -17.83 8.46 4.43
N LEU A 39 -17.57 7.91 3.24
CA LEU A 39 -17.86 6.56 2.81
C LEU A 39 -16.64 6.00 2.07
N PRO A 40 -16.43 4.67 2.07
CA PRO A 40 -15.42 4.04 1.22
C PRO A 40 -15.58 4.45 -0.26
N LEU A 41 -14.46 4.53 -1.00
CA LEU A 41 -14.44 5.05 -2.37
C LEU A 41 -15.34 4.25 -3.33
N ASP A 42 -15.38 2.94 -3.20
CA ASP A 42 -16.20 2.01 -3.96
C ASP A 42 -17.69 2.19 -3.66
N VAL A 43 -18.04 2.34 -2.37
CA VAL A 43 -19.42 2.61 -1.93
C VAL A 43 -19.90 3.96 -2.44
N THR A 44 -19.04 4.99 -2.39
CA THR A 44 -19.34 6.32 -2.95
C THR A 44 -19.58 6.23 -4.46
N ALA A 45 -18.77 5.48 -5.19
CA ALA A 45 -18.93 5.30 -6.64
C ALA A 45 -20.25 4.57 -6.99
N ILE A 46 -20.59 3.52 -6.24
CA ILE A 46 -21.90 2.84 -6.40
C ILE A 46 -23.06 3.79 -6.08
N LEU A 47 -22.96 4.58 -5.00
CA LEU A 47 -23.97 5.57 -4.64
C LEU A 47 -24.20 6.57 -5.78
N VAL A 48 -23.12 7.09 -6.36
CA VAL A 48 -23.16 8.02 -7.51
C VAL A 48 -23.84 7.37 -8.71
N MET A 49 -23.42 6.15 -9.07
CA MET A 49 -24.01 5.38 -10.17
C MET A 49 -25.52 5.19 -9.98
N VAL A 50 -25.95 4.77 -8.78
CA VAL A 50 -27.38 4.60 -8.47
C VAL A 50 -28.11 5.93 -8.53
N THR A 51 -27.51 7.01 -8.00
CA THR A 51 -28.13 8.34 -8.01
C THR A 51 -28.29 8.86 -9.43
N LEU A 52 -27.32 8.64 -10.33
CA LEU A 52 -27.42 9.00 -11.75
C LEU A 52 -28.62 8.28 -12.39
N MET A 53 -28.77 6.97 -12.17
CA MET A 53 -29.90 6.20 -12.72
C MET A 53 -31.26 6.63 -12.15
N VAL A 54 -31.32 6.95 -10.86
CA VAL A 54 -32.56 7.44 -10.22
C VAL A 54 -32.96 8.80 -10.76
N LEU A 55 -31.98 9.65 -11.06
CA LEU A 55 -32.18 10.98 -11.62
C LEU A 55 -32.13 10.98 -13.15
N GLN A 56 -32.39 9.86 -13.82
CA GLN A 56 -32.36 9.71 -15.28
C GLN A 56 -33.00 10.89 -16.06
N PRO A 57 -34.15 11.47 -15.65
CA PRO A 57 -34.76 12.56 -16.40
C PRO A 57 -33.89 13.85 -16.51
N TRP A 58 -32.88 13.99 -15.64
CA TRP A 58 -31.96 15.14 -15.59
C TRP A 58 -30.52 14.76 -15.94
N THR A 59 -30.15 13.49 -15.78
CA THR A 59 -28.78 13.02 -16.04
C THR A 59 -28.61 12.35 -17.39
N ASP A 60 -29.73 12.00 -18.01
CA ASP A 60 -29.82 11.17 -19.23
C ASP A 60 -29.16 9.79 -19.12
N ILE A 61 -28.92 9.31 -17.89
CA ILE A 61 -28.30 8.01 -17.61
C ILE A 61 -29.36 6.97 -17.26
N GLY A 62 -29.67 6.10 -18.23
CA GLY A 62 -30.53 4.93 -18.03
C GLY A 62 -29.79 3.79 -17.32
N VAL A 63 -30.49 2.67 -17.11
CA VAL A 63 -29.93 1.48 -16.45
C VAL A 63 -28.76 0.89 -17.27
N ALA A 64 -28.84 0.90 -18.58
CA ALA A 64 -27.79 0.36 -19.45
C ALA A 64 -26.51 1.19 -19.35
N GLU A 65 -26.62 2.51 -19.44
CA GLU A 65 -25.50 3.43 -19.32
C GLU A 65 -24.95 3.43 -17.89
N GLY A 66 -25.83 3.41 -16.87
CA GLY A 66 -25.42 3.33 -15.47
C GLY A 66 -24.61 2.09 -15.13
N LEU A 67 -24.94 0.94 -15.73
CA LEU A 67 -24.20 -0.31 -15.54
C LEU A 67 -23.07 -0.53 -16.55
N SER A 68 -22.92 0.34 -17.54
CA SER A 68 -21.92 0.20 -18.61
C SER A 68 -20.48 0.14 -18.09
N GLY A 69 -20.21 0.76 -16.94
CA GLY A 69 -18.92 0.73 -16.31
C GLY A 69 -18.43 -0.68 -15.94
N PHE A 70 -19.33 -1.62 -15.61
CA PHE A 70 -18.98 -3.02 -15.33
C PHE A 70 -18.59 -3.81 -16.58
N SER A 71 -19.16 -3.48 -17.73
CA SER A 71 -18.84 -4.10 -19.02
C SER A 71 -17.81 -3.30 -19.84
N ASN A 72 -17.33 -2.20 -19.28
CA ASN A 72 -16.35 -1.35 -19.96
C ASN A 72 -15.03 -2.11 -20.19
N PRO A 73 -14.48 -2.10 -21.42
CA PRO A 73 -13.21 -2.76 -21.71
C PRO A 73 -12.07 -2.32 -20.81
N ALA A 74 -12.03 -1.06 -20.34
CA ALA A 74 -11.02 -0.59 -19.39
C ALA A 74 -11.13 -1.32 -18.06
N THR A 75 -12.35 -1.43 -17.49
CA THR A 75 -12.59 -2.11 -16.21
C THR A 75 -12.15 -3.58 -16.28
N ILE A 76 -12.52 -4.27 -17.37
CA ILE A 76 -12.13 -5.68 -17.60
C ILE A 76 -10.60 -5.82 -17.81
N THR A 77 -9.97 -4.87 -18.51
CA THR A 77 -8.51 -4.89 -18.69
C THR A 77 -7.80 -4.68 -17.34
N VAL A 78 -8.26 -3.73 -16.54
CA VAL A 78 -7.70 -3.49 -15.19
C VAL A 78 -7.85 -4.73 -14.32
N LEU A 79 -9.03 -5.37 -14.31
CA LEU A 79 -9.27 -6.63 -13.60
C LEU A 79 -8.27 -7.71 -14.05
N ALA A 80 -8.11 -7.93 -15.35
CA ALA A 80 -7.16 -8.90 -15.89
C ALA A 80 -5.72 -8.56 -15.52
N MET A 81 -5.34 -7.27 -15.56
CA MET A 81 -3.98 -6.82 -15.21
C MET A 81 -3.68 -6.96 -13.71
N LEU A 82 -4.65 -6.76 -12.83
CA LEU A 82 -4.50 -7.03 -11.40
C LEU A 82 -4.20 -8.51 -11.14
N ILE A 83 -4.94 -9.41 -11.81
CA ILE A 83 -4.71 -10.86 -11.71
C ILE A 83 -3.32 -11.23 -12.26
N LEU A 84 -2.95 -10.74 -13.44
CA LEU A 84 -1.63 -10.98 -14.04
C LEU A 84 -0.49 -10.47 -13.14
N SER A 85 -0.64 -9.28 -12.58
CA SER A 85 0.31 -8.68 -11.65
C SER A 85 0.50 -9.54 -10.39
N ASN A 86 -0.60 -10.07 -9.82
CA ASN A 86 -0.53 -10.95 -8.68
C ASN A 86 0.15 -12.29 -9.04
N GLY A 87 -0.10 -12.84 -10.23
CA GLY A 87 0.60 -14.02 -10.72
C GLY A 87 2.12 -13.83 -10.80
N VAL A 88 2.58 -12.68 -11.30
CA VAL A 88 4.01 -12.32 -11.28
C VAL A 88 4.53 -12.20 -9.85
N SER A 89 3.76 -11.57 -8.97
CA SER A 89 4.07 -11.40 -7.55
C SER A 89 4.24 -12.75 -6.84
N ARG A 90 3.26 -13.67 -6.97
CA ARG A 90 3.26 -15.02 -6.40
C ARG A 90 4.39 -15.91 -6.96
N SER A 91 4.89 -15.62 -8.16
CA SER A 91 6.03 -16.36 -8.72
C SER A 91 7.37 -16.02 -8.07
N GLY A 92 7.49 -14.92 -7.33
CA GLY A 92 8.74 -14.50 -6.69
C GLY A 92 9.69 -13.69 -7.58
N VAL A 93 9.26 -13.21 -8.75
CA VAL A 93 10.07 -12.34 -9.62
C VAL A 93 10.51 -11.07 -8.89
N VAL A 94 9.62 -10.47 -8.10
CA VAL A 94 9.92 -9.22 -7.37
C VAL A 94 10.96 -9.44 -6.26
N GLN A 95 11.00 -10.63 -5.65
CA GLN A 95 12.01 -11.01 -4.65
C GLN A 95 13.40 -11.17 -5.28
N ILE A 96 13.47 -11.71 -6.51
CA ILE A 96 14.74 -11.75 -7.25
C ILE A 96 15.25 -10.34 -7.47
N LEU A 97 14.36 -9.40 -7.83
CA LEU A 97 14.70 -7.99 -7.99
C LEU A 97 15.24 -7.41 -6.67
N GLY A 98 14.57 -7.69 -5.54
CA GLY A 98 15.01 -7.28 -4.20
C GLY A 98 16.40 -7.81 -3.83
N ARG A 99 16.67 -9.11 -4.08
CA ARG A 99 18.00 -9.71 -3.86
C ARG A 99 19.08 -9.06 -4.71
N TRP A 100 18.78 -8.79 -5.99
CA TRP A 100 19.70 -8.08 -6.87
C TRP A 100 19.98 -6.66 -6.38
N MET A 101 18.96 -5.93 -5.91
CA MET A 101 19.11 -4.61 -5.32
C MET A 101 20.03 -4.64 -4.10
N SER A 102 19.82 -5.57 -3.16
CA SER A 102 20.65 -5.73 -1.96
C SER A 102 22.10 -6.04 -2.31
N ALA A 103 22.34 -6.92 -3.29
CA ALA A 103 23.68 -7.28 -3.74
C ALA A 103 24.42 -6.10 -4.41
N PHE A 104 23.71 -5.26 -5.17
CA PHE A 104 24.31 -4.10 -5.86
C PHE A 104 24.55 -2.92 -4.92
N ALA A 105 23.62 -2.66 -4.02
CA ALA A 105 23.60 -1.46 -3.21
C ALA A 105 24.63 -1.46 -2.06
N GLY A 106 24.83 -2.60 -1.41
CA GLY A 106 25.66 -2.71 -0.22
C GLY A 106 25.27 -1.67 0.84
N THR A 107 26.26 -1.10 1.52
CA THR A 107 26.08 -0.08 2.58
C THR A 107 26.09 1.37 2.07
N ASN A 108 26.19 1.59 0.77
CA ASN A 108 26.31 2.94 0.22
C ASN A 108 24.90 3.56 -0.02
N LYS A 109 24.57 4.62 0.71
CA LYS A 109 23.26 5.31 0.67
C LYS A 109 22.82 5.74 -0.74
N HIS A 110 23.73 6.27 -1.55
CA HIS A 110 23.41 6.68 -2.93
C HIS A 110 23.19 5.47 -3.86
N ARG A 111 23.92 4.37 -3.65
CA ARG A 111 23.69 3.13 -4.40
C ARG A 111 22.38 2.47 -4.00
N GLN A 112 22.00 2.54 -2.71
CA GLN A 112 20.70 2.07 -2.24
C GLN A 112 19.57 2.84 -2.91
N LEU A 113 19.63 4.18 -2.92
CA LEU A 113 18.66 5.01 -3.60
C LEU A 113 18.62 4.74 -5.11
N ALA A 114 19.78 4.64 -5.75
CA ALA A 114 19.87 4.34 -7.20
C ALA A 114 19.30 2.97 -7.51
N SER A 115 19.62 1.93 -6.72
CA SER A 115 19.07 0.58 -6.93
C SER A 115 17.55 0.55 -6.73
N THR A 116 17.02 1.28 -5.75
CA THR A 116 15.58 1.42 -5.52
C THR A 116 14.89 2.01 -6.75
N ILE A 117 15.39 3.13 -7.29
CA ILE A 117 14.79 3.80 -8.44
C ILE A 117 14.94 2.97 -9.71
N LEU A 118 16.14 2.44 -9.99
CA LEU A 118 16.44 1.70 -11.23
C LEU A 118 15.77 0.33 -11.29
N ALA A 119 15.49 -0.28 -10.15
CA ALA A 119 14.78 -1.55 -10.10
C ALA A 119 13.26 -1.31 -10.22
N THR A 120 12.72 -0.39 -9.43
CA THR A 120 11.28 -0.16 -9.32
C THR A 120 10.71 0.52 -10.57
N GLY A 121 11.37 1.56 -11.10
CA GLY A 121 10.87 2.31 -12.25
C GLY A 121 10.59 1.41 -13.45
N PRO A 122 11.57 0.71 -14.02
CA PRO A 122 11.33 -0.18 -15.17
C PRO A 122 10.36 -1.34 -14.86
N ALA A 123 10.42 -1.93 -13.65
CA ALA A 123 9.51 -3.00 -13.26
C ALA A 123 8.05 -2.53 -13.28
N SER A 124 7.78 -1.34 -12.76
CA SER A 124 6.43 -0.74 -12.74
C SER A 124 5.91 -0.34 -14.12
N GLY A 125 6.75 -0.33 -15.14
CA GLY A 125 6.29 -0.17 -16.52
C GLY A 125 5.55 -1.39 -17.07
N PHE A 126 5.75 -2.57 -16.48
CA PHE A 126 5.17 -3.84 -16.95
C PHE A 126 4.33 -4.56 -15.89
N ILE A 127 4.51 -4.21 -14.64
CA ILE A 127 3.79 -4.75 -13.49
C ILE A 127 3.09 -3.57 -12.81
N ASN A 128 1.83 -3.74 -12.40
CA ASN A 128 1.11 -2.68 -11.71
C ASN A 128 1.91 -2.16 -10.49
N ASN A 129 1.89 -0.85 -10.27
CA ASN A 129 2.66 -0.15 -9.23
C ASN A 129 2.39 -0.71 -7.82
N THR A 130 1.13 -1.00 -7.51
CA THR A 130 0.68 -1.39 -6.16
C THR A 130 1.36 -2.66 -5.65
N PRO A 131 1.32 -3.83 -6.35
CA PRO A 131 2.04 -5.02 -5.90
C PRO A 131 3.56 -4.84 -5.87
N VAL A 132 4.14 -4.10 -6.80
CA VAL A 132 5.60 -3.85 -6.83
C VAL A 132 6.03 -3.12 -5.54
N VAL A 133 5.32 -2.05 -5.17
CA VAL A 133 5.64 -1.28 -3.97
C VAL A 133 5.37 -2.10 -2.71
N ALA A 134 4.21 -2.77 -2.62
CA ALA A 134 3.84 -3.56 -1.45
C ALA A 134 4.90 -4.63 -1.10
N ILE A 135 5.43 -5.34 -2.11
CA ILE A 135 6.46 -6.36 -1.92
C ILE A 135 7.83 -5.75 -1.61
N LEU A 136 8.16 -4.62 -2.25
CA LEU A 136 9.48 -4.00 -2.06
C LEU A 136 9.58 -3.17 -0.78
N VAL A 137 8.49 -2.75 -0.13
CA VAL A 137 8.53 -2.01 1.15
C VAL A 137 9.38 -2.73 2.20
N PRO A 138 9.13 -4.00 2.57
CA PRO A 138 9.96 -4.69 3.55
C PRO A 138 11.41 -4.88 3.07
N VAL A 139 11.61 -5.19 1.79
CA VAL A 139 12.95 -5.37 1.20
C VAL A 139 13.77 -4.07 1.26
N ILE A 140 13.15 -2.93 0.96
CA ILE A 140 13.80 -1.62 1.01
C ILE A 140 14.05 -1.17 2.46
N SER A 141 13.16 -1.51 3.39
CA SER A 141 13.37 -1.27 4.81
C SER A 141 14.57 -2.05 5.33
N ASP A 142 14.66 -3.35 5.02
CA ASP A 142 15.81 -4.19 5.35
C ASP A 142 17.12 -3.68 4.70
N LEU A 143 17.05 -3.29 3.41
CA LEU A 143 18.19 -2.69 2.71
C LEU A 143 18.66 -1.38 3.37
N ALA A 144 17.74 -0.54 3.81
CA ALA A 144 18.04 0.71 4.51
C ALA A 144 18.76 0.43 5.83
N HIS A 145 18.23 -0.49 6.63
CA HIS A 145 18.77 -0.91 7.90
C HIS A 145 20.19 -1.47 7.76
N LYS A 146 20.41 -2.46 6.90
CA LYS A 146 21.74 -3.02 6.62
C LYS A 146 22.79 -1.99 6.20
N GLY A 147 22.36 -0.87 5.65
CA GLY A 147 23.23 0.21 5.20
C GLY A 147 23.33 1.40 6.16
N GLY A 148 22.73 1.34 7.35
CA GLY A 148 22.67 2.46 8.27
C GLY A 148 22.02 3.70 7.64
N THR A 149 20.99 3.49 6.78
CA THR A 149 20.22 4.54 6.12
C THR A 149 18.80 4.53 6.68
N SER A 150 18.23 5.70 6.93
CA SER A 150 16.83 5.79 7.33
C SER A 150 15.91 5.21 6.24
N PRO A 151 14.99 4.27 6.55
CA PRO A 151 13.97 3.79 5.61
C PRO A 151 13.20 4.91 4.93
N SER A 152 12.97 6.03 5.64
CA SER A 152 12.31 7.22 5.08
C SER A 152 13.05 7.83 3.88
N LYS A 153 14.35 7.62 3.74
CA LYS A 153 15.13 8.10 2.58
C LYS A 153 14.93 7.26 1.32
N LEU A 154 14.41 6.04 1.45
CA LEU A 154 14.28 5.08 0.35
C LEU A 154 12.82 4.77 0.00
N LEU A 155 11.90 4.76 0.98
CA LEU A 155 10.52 4.35 0.77
C LEU A 155 9.70 5.35 -0.05
N MET A 156 9.81 6.67 0.17
CA MET A 156 9.15 7.65 -0.70
C MET A 156 9.69 7.62 -2.14
N PRO A 157 11.02 7.56 -2.38
CA PRO A 157 11.58 7.28 -3.70
C PRO A 157 11.10 5.97 -4.34
N LEU A 158 10.88 4.90 -3.58
CA LEU A 158 10.27 3.66 -4.06
C LEU A 158 8.89 3.93 -4.67
N SER A 159 8.01 4.59 -3.92
CA SER A 159 6.67 4.95 -4.41
C SER A 159 6.74 5.86 -5.63
N PHE A 160 7.52 6.93 -5.58
CA PHE A 160 7.62 7.89 -6.69
C PHE A 160 8.23 7.25 -7.95
N ALA A 161 9.25 6.38 -7.80
CA ALA A 161 9.84 5.65 -8.92
C ALA A 161 8.82 4.68 -9.57
N SER A 162 7.97 4.04 -8.77
CA SER A 162 6.91 3.18 -9.31
C SER A 162 5.89 3.98 -10.13
N MET A 163 5.47 5.16 -9.63
CA MET A 163 4.56 6.05 -10.35
C MET A 163 5.17 6.54 -11.67
N LEU A 164 6.44 6.96 -11.65
CA LEU A 164 7.18 7.36 -12.85
C LEU A 164 7.31 6.20 -13.85
N GLY A 165 7.58 4.99 -13.35
CA GLY A 165 7.65 3.77 -14.16
C GLY A 165 6.32 3.37 -14.78
N GLY A 166 5.22 3.55 -14.06
CA GLY A 166 3.87 3.29 -14.56
C GLY A 166 3.49 4.10 -15.81
N MET A 167 4.18 5.22 -16.06
CA MET A 167 4.00 6.05 -17.25
C MET A 167 4.83 5.59 -18.48
N LEU A 168 5.55 4.45 -18.40
CA LEU A 168 6.34 3.95 -19.53
C LEU A 168 5.50 3.22 -20.57
N THR A 169 4.45 2.52 -20.16
CA THR A 169 3.66 1.67 -21.07
C THR A 169 2.18 1.80 -20.78
N LEU A 170 1.35 1.35 -21.71
CA LEU A 170 -0.10 1.32 -21.54
C LEU A 170 -0.53 0.55 -20.27
N ILE A 171 0.12 -0.56 -19.95
CA ILE A 171 -0.24 -1.49 -18.88
C ILE A 171 0.39 -1.15 -17.52
N GLY A 172 1.32 -0.19 -17.46
CA GLY A 172 2.03 0.16 -16.24
C GLY A 172 1.12 0.68 -15.14
N THR A 173 0.00 1.34 -15.49
CA THR A 173 -1.02 1.78 -14.53
C THR A 173 -2.42 1.71 -15.13
N SER A 174 -3.43 1.44 -14.28
CA SER A 174 -4.84 1.43 -14.67
C SER A 174 -5.30 2.76 -15.30
N THR A 175 -4.71 3.86 -14.89
CA THR A 175 -4.99 5.21 -15.38
C THR A 175 -4.75 5.33 -16.90
N ASN A 176 -3.67 4.74 -17.42
CA ASN A 176 -3.35 4.77 -18.85
C ASN A 176 -4.38 3.98 -19.67
N ILE A 177 -4.77 2.80 -19.16
CA ILE A 177 -5.77 1.94 -19.80
C ILE A 177 -7.11 2.67 -19.88
N LEU A 178 -7.52 3.30 -18.78
CA LEU A 178 -8.76 4.05 -18.70
C LEU A 178 -8.77 5.26 -19.64
N ALA A 179 -7.66 6.01 -19.68
CA ALA A 179 -7.48 7.14 -20.59
C ALA A 179 -7.57 6.69 -22.06
N SER A 180 -6.92 5.59 -22.42
CA SER A 180 -6.93 5.00 -23.75
C SER A 180 -8.35 4.66 -24.22
N GLN A 181 -9.12 3.97 -23.38
CA GLN A 181 -10.47 3.56 -23.69
C GLN A 181 -11.44 4.76 -23.76
N THR A 182 -11.24 5.76 -22.86
CA THR A 182 -12.07 6.98 -22.90
C THR A 182 -11.79 7.79 -24.16
N ALA A 183 -10.52 7.90 -24.57
CA ALA A 183 -10.16 8.58 -25.82
C ALA A 183 -10.75 7.86 -27.06
N GLU A 184 -10.64 6.54 -27.13
CA GLU A 184 -11.21 5.73 -28.22
C GLU A 184 -12.74 5.90 -28.30
N ARG A 185 -13.43 5.85 -27.18
CA ARG A 185 -14.87 6.03 -27.10
C ARG A 185 -15.30 7.40 -27.62
N ILE A 186 -14.71 8.48 -27.08
CA ILE A 186 -15.03 9.84 -27.49
C ILE A 186 -14.71 10.05 -28.97
N GLY A 187 -13.58 9.51 -29.44
CA GLY A 187 -13.20 9.56 -30.85
C GLY A 187 -14.24 8.91 -31.77
N ALA A 188 -14.72 7.73 -31.40
CA ALA A 188 -15.77 7.00 -32.14
C ALA A 188 -17.12 7.72 -32.13
N GLU A 189 -17.56 8.21 -30.94
CA GLU A 189 -18.85 8.88 -30.77
C GLU A 189 -18.92 10.23 -31.50
N ARG A 190 -17.80 10.98 -31.53
CA ARG A 190 -17.74 12.33 -32.13
C ARG A 190 -17.12 12.39 -33.51
N GLY A 191 -16.62 11.28 -34.01
CA GLY A 191 -15.95 11.22 -35.33
C GLY A 191 -14.60 11.98 -35.35
N VAL A 192 -13.90 12.05 -34.21
CA VAL A 192 -12.59 12.73 -34.10
C VAL A 192 -11.50 11.70 -34.36
N GLU A 193 -11.01 11.64 -35.61
CA GLU A 193 -10.00 10.64 -36.05
C GLU A 193 -8.66 10.72 -35.25
N ALA A 194 -8.34 11.88 -34.69
CA ALA A 194 -7.14 12.07 -33.87
C ALA A 194 -7.19 11.31 -32.54
N LEU A 195 -8.38 10.92 -32.06
CA LEU A 195 -8.58 10.17 -30.83
C LEU A 195 -8.72 8.69 -31.14
N HIS A 196 -7.79 7.90 -30.66
CA HIS A 196 -7.72 6.45 -30.83
C HIS A 196 -7.26 5.76 -29.55
N ALA A 197 -7.41 4.45 -29.47
CA ALA A 197 -6.84 3.66 -28.37
C ALA A 197 -5.31 3.76 -28.40
N PHE A 198 -4.69 3.92 -27.24
CA PHE A 198 -3.22 3.97 -27.13
C PHE A 198 -2.62 2.62 -27.51
N SER A 199 -1.56 2.65 -28.32
CA SER A 199 -0.70 1.49 -28.50
C SER A 199 0.13 1.22 -27.23
N MET A 200 0.68 0.01 -27.09
CA MET A 200 1.43 -0.42 -25.90
C MET A 200 2.55 0.55 -25.50
N PHE A 201 3.27 1.10 -26.49
CA PHE A 201 4.48 1.92 -26.32
C PHE A 201 4.32 3.35 -26.89
N GLU A 202 3.10 3.83 -27.11
CA GLU A 202 2.80 5.11 -27.76
C GLU A 202 3.53 6.29 -27.15
N PHE A 203 3.51 6.36 -25.83
CA PHE A 203 4.10 7.46 -25.07
C PHE A 203 5.37 7.06 -24.30
N THR A 204 5.94 5.87 -24.57
CA THR A 204 7.13 5.37 -23.85
C THR A 204 8.31 6.32 -23.91
N HIS A 205 8.53 6.98 -25.06
CA HIS A 205 9.62 7.95 -25.21
C HIS A 205 9.46 9.16 -24.28
N LEU A 206 8.24 9.66 -24.10
CA LEU A 206 7.93 10.71 -23.13
C LEU A 206 8.02 10.18 -21.70
N GLY A 207 7.44 9.02 -21.43
CA GLY A 207 7.53 8.36 -20.13
C GLY A 207 8.97 8.10 -19.69
N ALA A 208 9.85 7.71 -20.60
CA ALA A 208 11.27 7.54 -20.32
C ALA A 208 11.97 8.87 -19.95
N ILE A 209 11.65 9.96 -20.63
CA ILE A 209 12.16 11.29 -20.27
C ILE A 209 11.69 11.68 -18.87
N VAL A 210 10.40 11.50 -18.58
CA VAL A 210 9.80 11.79 -17.28
C VAL A 210 10.44 10.94 -16.17
N LEU A 211 10.65 9.64 -16.40
CA LEU A 211 11.33 8.75 -15.48
C LEU A 211 12.78 9.20 -15.21
N VAL A 212 13.55 9.53 -16.26
CA VAL A 212 14.95 9.95 -16.12
C VAL A 212 15.05 11.28 -15.36
N VAL A 213 14.21 12.26 -15.70
CA VAL A 213 14.17 13.56 -15.01
C VAL A 213 13.72 13.40 -13.55
N GLY A 214 12.68 12.59 -13.30
CA GLY A 214 12.21 12.31 -11.96
C GLY A 214 13.26 11.56 -11.12
N ALA A 215 13.94 10.57 -11.71
CA ALA A 215 15.05 9.87 -11.07
C ALA A 215 16.21 10.81 -10.73
N ALA A 216 16.60 11.66 -11.67
CA ALA A 216 17.65 12.67 -11.45
C ALA A 216 17.26 13.64 -10.31
N TYR A 217 16.00 14.08 -10.27
CA TYR A 217 15.49 14.89 -9.17
C TYR A 217 15.57 14.16 -7.84
N LEU A 218 15.09 12.92 -7.75
CA LEU A 218 15.11 12.13 -6.52
C LEU A 218 16.53 11.85 -6.01
N MET A 219 17.48 11.62 -6.92
CA MET A 219 18.88 11.38 -6.57
C MET A 219 19.65 12.64 -6.17
N THR A 220 19.14 13.82 -6.50
CA THR A 220 19.79 15.11 -6.24
C THR A 220 18.99 15.95 -5.23
N ILE A 221 18.13 16.82 -5.72
CA ILE A 221 17.32 17.74 -4.90
C ILE A 221 16.39 16.97 -3.94
N GLY A 222 15.73 15.92 -4.44
CA GLY A 222 14.82 15.09 -3.67
C GLY A 222 15.48 14.47 -2.46
N TYR A 223 16.70 13.95 -2.59
CA TYR A 223 17.46 13.35 -1.48
C TYR A 223 17.67 14.33 -0.31
N TRP A 224 17.92 15.60 -0.60
CA TRP A 224 18.08 16.63 0.42
C TRP A 224 16.77 17.04 1.09
N LEU A 225 15.68 16.96 0.35
CA LEU A 225 14.34 17.30 0.85
C LEU A 225 13.70 16.16 1.63
N LEU A 226 14.09 14.91 1.38
CA LEU A 226 13.57 13.72 2.06
C LEU A 226 13.87 13.78 3.56
N PRO A 227 12.88 13.59 4.43
CA PRO A 227 13.08 13.56 5.87
C PRO A 227 13.73 12.26 6.33
N GLU A 228 14.31 12.28 7.51
CA GLU A 228 14.72 11.10 8.28
C GLU A 228 13.72 10.98 9.44
N ARG A 229 12.67 10.19 9.29
CA ARG A 229 11.60 10.01 10.29
C ARG A 229 11.80 8.76 11.11
N VAL A 230 12.19 7.68 10.41
CA VAL A 230 12.54 6.42 11.02
C VAL A 230 14.06 6.40 11.15
N PRO A 231 14.63 6.27 12.34
CA PRO A 231 16.08 6.24 12.52
C PRO A 231 16.69 5.02 11.81
N PRO A 232 17.96 5.12 11.36
CA PRO A 232 18.71 3.95 10.93
C PRO A 232 18.94 3.02 12.12
N GLU A 233 18.99 1.73 11.85
CA GLU A 233 18.90 0.63 12.80
C GLU A 233 20.12 0.39 13.73
N ASP A 234 20.87 1.35 14.15
CA ASP A 234 21.71 1.13 15.35
C ASP A 234 20.88 1.19 16.66
N ASP A 235 19.61 1.68 16.56
CA ASP A 235 18.70 1.81 17.73
C ASP A 235 17.47 0.90 17.68
N TYR A 236 17.05 0.36 16.49
CA TYR A 236 15.83 -0.45 16.39
C TYR A 236 16.02 -1.92 16.73
N LEU A 237 17.15 -2.52 16.36
CA LEU A 237 17.53 -3.85 16.87
C LEU A 237 17.74 -3.78 18.39
N ALA A 238 18.34 -2.67 18.87
CA ALA A 238 18.45 -2.42 20.29
C ALA A 238 17.10 -2.15 20.97
N GLU A 239 16.13 -1.53 20.30
CA GLU A 239 14.81 -1.24 20.89
C GLU A 239 13.83 -2.43 20.73
N TYR A 240 13.96 -3.27 19.70
CA TYR A 240 13.15 -4.49 19.53
C TYR A 240 13.79 -5.74 20.14
N GLU A 241 15.11 -5.90 20.08
CA GLU A 241 15.83 -6.98 20.75
C GLU A 241 16.08 -6.70 22.24
N MET A 242 16.06 -5.44 22.70
CA MET A 242 16.21 -5.05 24.10
C MET A 242 14.88 -4.62 24.77
N GLN A 243 13.73 -4.92 24.21
CA GLN A 243 12.49 -4.77 24.96
C GLN A 243 12.27 -6.03 25.79
N ASP A 244 12.69 -5.96 27.05
CA ASP A 244 12.58 -7.03 28.01
C ASP A 244 11.15 -7.52 28.16
N TYR A 245 11.00 -8.83 28.18
CA TYR A 245 9.78 -9.51 28.56
C TYR A 245 9.73 -9.71 30.07
N LEU A 246 8.52 -9.67 30.60
CA LEU A 246 8.24 -10.07 31.97
C LEU A 246 7.70 -11.49 31.92
N SER A 247 8.38 -12.41 32.61
CA SER A 247 7.98 -13.80 32.74
C SER A 247 8.07 -14.27 34.18
N GLU A 248 7.34 -15.31 34.52
CA GLU A 248 7.39 -15.97 35.81
C GLU A 248 8.01 -17.36 35.67
N VAL A 249 9.07 -17.59 36.44
CA VAL A 249 9.81 -18.84 36.44
C VAL A 249 9.63 -19.53 37.78
N ILE A 250 9.20 -20.81 37.77
CA ILE A 250 9.08 -21.64 38.95
C ILE A 250 10.40 -22.41 39.16
N VAL A 251 11.00 -22.27 40.33
CA VAL A 251 12.22 -22.99 40.68
C VAL A 251 11.86 -24.42 41.11
N GLN A 252 12.31 -25.41 40.32
CA GLN A 252 12.09 -26.82 40.63
C GLN A 252 12.98 -27.30 41.78
N ALA A 253 12.59 -28.41 42.43
CA ALA A 253 13.34 -28.94 43.56
C ALA A 253 14.74 -29.47 43.16
N SER A 254 14.92 -29.86 41.89
CA SER A 254 16.19 -30.29 41.27
C SER A 254 17.07 -29.12 40.86
N SER A 255 16.57 -27.91 40.88
CA SER A 255 17.28 -26.72 40.35
C SER A 255 18.57 -26.44 41.13
N PRO A 256 19.70 -26.25 40.46
CA PRO A 256 20.98 -25.88 41.07
C PRO A 256 20.95 -24.44 41.64
N LEU A 257 19.87 -23.68 41.44
CA LEU A 257 19.65 -22.38 42.04
C LEU A 257 19.15 -22.50 43.51
N VAL A 258 18.64 -23.66 43.91
CA VAL A 258 18.18 -23.89 45.28
C VAL A 258 19.33 -23.76 46.27
N GLY A 259 19.14 -22.95 47.30
CA GLY A 259 20.13 -22.69 48.34
C GLY A 259 21.10 -21.55 48.06
N LYS A 260 21.09 -21.00 46.86
CA LYS A 260 21.86 -19.79 46.48
C LYS A 260 21.06 -18.53 46.72
N THR A 261 21.73 -17.40 46.84
CA THR A 261 21.05 -16.10 46.85
C THR A 261 20.65 -15.73 45.39
N VAL A 262 19.67 -14.87 45.25
CA VAL A 262 19.22 -14.39 43.93
C VAL A 262 20.37 -13.77 43.13
N SER A 263 21.23 -12.97 43.78
CA SER A 263 22.42 -12.39 43.14
C SER A 263 23.41 -13.45 42.64
N GLU A 264 23.72 -14.46 43.48
CA GLU A 264 24.64 -15.54 43.11
C GLU A 264 24.07 -16.39 41.96
N ALA A 265 22.74 -16.59 41.91
CA ALA A 265 22.06 -17.35 40.89
C ALA A 265 22.13 -16.67 39.50
N ILE A 266 22.00 -15.34 39.46
CA ILE A 266 22.12 -14.54 38.22
C ILE A 266 23.57 -14.54 37.72
N ASP A 267 24.55 -14.27 38.61
CA ASP A 267 25.98 -14.16 38.25
C ASP A 267 26.57 -15.49 37.72
N GLU A 268 26.15 -16.63 38.26
CA GLU A 268 26.69 -17.94 37.88
C GLU A 268 26.21 -18.46 36.52
N ARG A 269 24.94 -18.21 36.17
CA ARG A 269 24.35 -18.76 34.94
C ARG A 269 24.53 -17.89 33.68
N ARG A 270 25.02 -16.66 33.84
CA ARG A 270 25.20 -15.70 32.72
C ARG A 270 23.94 -15.45 31.89
N PHE A 271 22.75 -15.64 32.49
CA PHE A 271 21.53 -15.19 31.86
C PHE A 271 21.41 -13.69 32.03
N ASP A 272 21.16 -12.98 30.95
CA ASP A 272 20.89 -11.52 30.98
C ASP A 272 19.42 -11.30 31.40
N ALA A 273 19.17 -11.51 32.70
CA ALA A 273 17.84 -11.46 33.28
C ALA A 273 17.84 -10.73 34.62
N ASP A 274 16.97 -9.75 34.77
CA ASP A 274 16.70 -9.04 36.02
C ASP A 274 15.57 -9.73 36.79
N VAL A 275 15.82 -10.16 38.03
CA VAL A 275 14.78 -10.68 38.91
C VAL A 275 14.12 -9.50 39.64
N LEU A 276 12.86 -9.21 39.33
CA LEU A 276 12.11 -8.08 39.86
C LEU A 276 11.35 -8.44 41.13
N GLN A 277 10.94 -9.69 41.29
CA GLN A 277 10.10 -10.15 42.39
C GLN A 277 10.33 -11.64 42.69
N LEU A 278 10.27 -12.02 43.95
CA LEU A 278 10.22 -13.42 44.40
C LEU A 278 8.92 -13.64 45.16
N VAL A 279 8.16 -14.68 44.80
CA VAL A 279 6.93 -15.09 45.49
C VAL A 279 7.14 -16.46 46.12
N ARG A 280 6.85 -16.57 47.42
CA ARG A 280 6.98 -17.80 48.19
C ARG A 280 5.75 -18.01 49.07
N GLY A 281 4.98 -19.07 48.88
CA GLY A 281 3.80 -19.39 49.70
C GLY A 281 2.76 -18.28 49.76
N GLY A 282 2.65 -17.46 48.71
CA GLY A 282 1.76 -16.29 48.65
C GLY A 282 2.34 -14.98 49.19
N GLU A 283 3.50 -15.02 49.85
CA GLU A 283 4.22 -13.82 50.30
C GLU A 283 5.11 -13.28 49.17
N ARG A 284 5.06 -11.96 48.94
CA ARG A 284 5.79 -11.26 47.86
C ARG A 284 6.99 -10.50 48.42
N PHE A 285 8.15 -10.74 47.85
CA PHE A 285 9.39 -10.00 48.14
C PHE A 285 9.74 -9.18 46.93
N ILE A 286 9.83 -7.86 47.09
CA ILE A 286 10.21 -6.89 46.06
C ILE A 286 11.54 -6.29 46.51
N GLU A 287 12.33 -5.73 45.61
CA GLU A 287 13.67 -5.18 45.90
C GLU A 287 13.85 -4.55 47.29
N PRO A 288 14.97 -4.83 47.96
CA PRO A 288 16.16 -5.56 47.49
C PRO A 288 16.07 -7.08 47.79
N ILE A 289 15.95 -7.90 46.72
CA ILE A 289 15.82 -9.37 46.82
C ILE A 289 17.15 -10.11 46.63
N GLY A 290 18.21 -9.42 46.20
CA GLY A 290 19.50 -10.02 45.85
C GLY A 290 20.09 -10.97 46.91
N GLN A 291 19.86 -10.70 48.22
CA GLN A 291 20.35 -11.54 49.33
C GLN A 291 19.35 -12.63 49.77
N LYS A 292 18.18 -12.74 49.14
CA LYS A 292 17.22 -13.81 49.46
C LYS A 292 17.70 -15.14 48.90
N VAL A 293 17.69 -16.15 49.78
CA VAL A 293 18.04 -17.54 49.39
C VAL A 293 16.85 -18.16 48.69
N ILE A 294 17.08 -18.68 47.47
CA ILE A 294 16.08 -19.36 46.61
C ILE A 294 15.74 -20.72 47.23
N LYS A 295 14.46 -21.07 47.25
CA LYS A 295 13.94 -22.34 47.72
C LYS A 295 13.11 -23.04 46.62
N PRO A 296 12.96 -24.38 46.69
CA PRO A 296 12.05 -25.10 45.81
C PRO A 296 10.63 -24.53 45.89
N GLY A 297 9.98 -24.34 44.73
CA GLY A 297 8.64 -23.79 44.61
C GLY A 297 8.56 -22.25 44.66
N ASP A 298 9.71 -21.55 44.75
CA ASP A 298 9.71 -20.09 44.58
C ASP A 298 9.36 -19.73 43.14
N VAL A 299 8.54 -18.69 42.98
CA VAL A 299 8.23 -18.11 41.68
C VAL A 299 9.01 -16.80 41.57
N LEU A 300 9.89 -16.75 40.57
CA LEU A 300 10.69 -15.56 40.25
C LEU A 300 10.05 -14.83 39.09
N THR A 301 9.68 -13.56 39.27
CA THR A 301 9.32 -12.69 38.16
C THR A 301 10.60 -12.08 37.59
N ILE A 302 10.91 -12.43 36.37
CA ILE A 302 12.12 -11.99 35.66
C ILE A 302 11.77 -11.05 34.53
N ARG A 303 12.71 -10.14 34.23
CA ARG A 303 12.71 -9.31 33.04
C ARG A 303 13.93 -9.66 32.21
N THR A 304 13.72 -10.07 30.94
CA THR A 304 14.77 -10.54 30.07
C THR A 304 14.31 -10.51 28.58
N ASP A 305 15.23 -10.68 27.65
CA ASP A 305 14.97 -10.75 26.23
C ASP A 305 14.36 -12.10 25.78
N ARG A 306 13.92 -12.18 24.51
CA ARG A 306 13.28 -13.36 23.92
C ARG A 306 14.23 -14.56 23.85
N GLU A 307 15.50 -14.34 23.52
CA GLU A 307 16.50 -15.39 23.35
C GLU A 307 16.82 -16.06 24.69
N THR A 308 16.97 -15.26 25.74
CA THR A 308 17.17 -15.73 27.11
C THR A 308 15.93 -16.48 27.63
N LEU A 309 14.70 -16.02 27.30
CA LEU A 309 13.48 -16.76 27.67
C LEU A 309 13.40 -18.12 27.00
N ALA A 310 13.73 -18.22 25.72
CA ALA A 310 13.80 -19.50 25.02
C ALA A 310 14.87 -20.43 25.64
N ALA A 311 16.03 -19.88 25.98
CA ALA A 311 17.09 -20.63 26.66
C ALA A 311 16.66 -21.11 28.07
N ILE A 312 15.88 -20.32 28.80
CA ILE A 312 15.32 -20.70 30.11
C ILE A 312 14.27 -21.81 29.96
N ALA A 313 13.46 -21.79 28.90
CA ALA A 313 12.45 -22.82 28.62
C ALA A 313 13.06 -24.20 28.35
N ASP A 314 14.28 -24.24 27.76
CA ASP A 314 15.01 -25.47 27.46
C ASP A 314 15.80 -26.05 28.64
N VAL A 315 15.72 -25.40 29.81
CA VAL A 315 16.46 -25.87 31.00
C VAL A 315 15.55 -26.68 31.92
N ASP A 316 15.82 -27.98 32.07
CA ASP A 316 15.03 -28.94 32.88
C ASP A 316 14.83 -28.52 34.36
N ASP A 317 15.62 -27.59 34.85
CA ASP A 317 15.63 -27.17 36.27
C ASP A 317 14.75 -25.97 36.57
N LEU A 318 14.20 -25.28 35.55
CA LEU A 318 13.34 -24.10 35.63
C LEU A 318 12.10 -24.32 34.77
N ALA A 319 10.93 -24.01 35.29
CA ALA A 319 9.69 -24.08 34.53
C ALA A 319 9.08 -22.67 34.39
N LEU A 320 8.81 -22.25 33.17
CA LEU A 320 8.05 -21.04 32.93
C LEU A 320 6.60 -21.25 33.37
N THR A 321 6.05 -20.30 34.12
CA THR A 321 4.64 -20.33 34.53
C THR A 321 3.78 -20.20 33.26
N GLY A 322 3.04 -21.24 32.91
CA GLY A 322 2.28 -21.29 31.64
C GLY A 322 2.82 -22.30 30.63
N ALA A 323 4.03 -22.83 30.81
CA ALA A 323 4.48 -24.00 30.07
C ALA A 323 3.59 -25.22 30.39
N PRO A 324 3.32 -26.12 29.43
CA PRO A 324 2.53 -27.32 29.71
C PRO A 324 3.21 -28.13 30.80
N GLU A 325 2.47 -28.46 31.89
CA GLU A 325 2.91 -29.47 32.83
C GLU A 325 2.97 -30.83 32.09
N THR A 326 4.15 -31.30 31.84
CA THR A 326 4.37 -32.68 31.40
C THR A 326 3.98 -33.60 32.55
N ASP A 327 2.80 -34.18 32.48
CA ASP A 327 2.40 -35.27 33.39
C ASP A 327 3.26 -36.52 33.05
N PRO A 328 4.10 -36.99 33.98
CA PRO A 328 5.02 -38.09 33.68
C PRO A 328 4.34 -39.45 33.37
N GLU A 329 3.02 -39.55 33.49
CA GLU A 329 2.23 -40.75 33.21
C GLU A 329 1.45 -40.72 31.88
N MET A 330 1.51 -39.62 31.07
CA MET A 330 0.98 -39.60 29.72
C MET A 330 2.09 -39.95 28.71
N GLU A 331 1.95 -41.08 28.03
CA GLU A 331 2.74 -41.35 26.83
C GLU A 331 2.58 -40.20 25.82
N PRO A 332 3.68 -39.79 25.13
CA PRO A 332 3.61 -38.68 24.18
C PRO A 332 2.72 -39.08 23.00
N THR A 333 1.47 -38.62 23.04
CA THR A 333 0.64 -38.57 21.85
C THR A 333 1.18 -37.42 21.01
N THR A 334 1.83 -37.78 19.90
CA THR A 334 2.26 -36.95 18.77
C THR A 334 2.77 -35.58 19.20
N GLU A 335 4.07 -35.35 19.09
CA GLU A 335 4.72 -34.05 19.20
C GLU A 335 4.10 -33.10 18.14
N GLU A 336 3.01 -32.43 18.47
CA GLU A 336 2.61 -31.23 17.74
C GLU A 336 3.69 -30.21 18.04
N GLU A 337 4.43 -29.80 17.02
CA GLU A 337 5.43 -28.75 17.11
C GLU A 337 4.77 -27.49 17.67
N GLN A 338 5.09 -27.12 18.90
CA GLN A 338 4.60 -25.90 19.53
C GLN A 338 5.54 -24.75 19.16
N THR A 339 4.99 -23.74 18.53
CA THR A 339 5.73 -22.58 18.05
C THR A 339 5.57 -21.37 18.96
N LEU A 340 6.64 -20.61 19.14
CA LEU A 340 6.65 -19.36 19.91
C LEU A 340 6.30 -18.16 19.00
N VAL A 341 5.23 -17.44 19.37
CA VAL A 341 4.71 -16.31 18.57
C VAL A 341 4.42 -15.12 19.45
N GLU A 342 4.68 -13.92 18.92
CA GLU A 342 4.27 -12.66 19.55
C GLU A 342 2.88 -12.24 19.09
N LEU A 343 2.01 -11.86 20.04
CA LEU A 343 0.69 -11.29 19.79
C LEU A 343 0.62 -9.86 20.34
N VAL A 344 0.25 -8.91 19.52
CA VAL A 344 -0.05 -7.53 19.95
C VAL A 344 -1.55 -7.34 20.05
N ILE A 345 -2.01 -6.82 21.21
CA ILE A 345 -3.45 -6.60 21.48
C ILE A 345 -3.93 -5.37 20.72
N GLN A 346 -4.95 -5.53 19.86
CA GLN A 346 -5.57 -4.43 19.10
C GLN A 346 -6.58 -3.61 19.90
N SER A 347 -6.89 -2.40 19.42
CA SER A 347 -7.83 -1.48 20.08
C SER A 347 -9.28 -1.97 20.14
N GLY A 348 -9.66 -2.95 19.32
CA GLY A 348 -10.99 -3.58 19.32
C GLY A 348 -11.08 -4.89 20.07
N SER A 349 -9.98 -5.39 20.62
CA SER A 349 -9.92 -6.69 21.27
C SER A 349 -10.77 -6.72 22.56
N PRO A 350 -11.59 -7.77 22.76
CA PRO A 350 -12.34 -7.97 24.00
C PRO A 350 -11.44 -8.24 25.23
N LEU A 351 -10.15 -8.46 25.01
CA LEU A 351 -9.17 -8.65 26.08
C LEU A 351 -8.76 -7.33 26.75
N VAL A 352 -9.03 -6.18 26.13
CA VAL A 352 -8.66 -4.87 26.70
C VAL A 352 -9.43 -4.63 27.98
N GLY A 353 -8.68 -4.47 29.09
CA GLY A 353 -9.23 -4.31 30.45
C GLY A 353 -9.46 -5.61 31.22
N GLU A 354 -9.42 -6.77 30.58
CA GLU A 354 -9.42 -8.10 31.19
C GLU A 354 -8.02 -8.50 31.67
N THR A 355 -7.94 -9.56 32.46
CA THR A 355 -6.67 -10.20 32.87
C THR A 355 -6.51 -11.52 32.12
N LEU A 356 -5.30 -12.09 32.05
CA LEU A 356 -5.09 -13.41 31.46
C LEU A 356 -5.96 -14.49 32.14
N ARG A 357 -6.18 -14.33 33.44
CA ARG A 357 -7.02 -15.23 34.25
C ARG A 357 -8.51 -15.03 33.95
N SER A 358 -9.02 -13.77 33.94
CA SER A 358 -10.46 -13.51 33.71
C SER A 358 -10.88 -13.82 32.26
N SER A 359 -9.99 -13.63 31.29
CA SER A 359 -10.24 -13.92 29.88
C SER A 359 -10.22 -15.40 29.54
N SER A 360 -9.76 -16.27 30.49
CA SER A 360 -9.50 -17.70 30.23
C SER A 360 -8.69 -17.91 28.96
N PHE A 361 -7.62 -17.12 28.76
CA PHE A 361 -6.86 -17.00 27.52
C PHE A 361 -6.46 -18.37 26.98
N ARG A 362 -5.89 -19.24 27.83
CA ARG A 362 -5.47 -20.60 27.45
C ARG A 362 -6.63 -21.43 26.87
N GLY A 363 -7.78 -21.46 27.56
CA GLY A 363 -8.92 -22.27 27.12
C GLY A 363 -9.64 -21.72 25.90
N ARG A 364 -9.55 -20.40 25.66
CA ARG A 364 -10.22 -19.73 24.55
C ARG A 364 -9.42 -19.78 23.26
N TYR A 365 -8.11 -19.64 23.35
CA TYR A 365 -7.21 -19.50 22.21
C TYR A 365 -6.28 -20.70 22.02
N ASP A 366 -6.34 -21.68 22.92
CA ASP A 366 -5.47 -22.86 22.91
C ASP A 366 -3.98 -22.48 22.82
N ALA A 367 -3.60 -21.46 23.60
CA ALA A 367 -2.30 -20.86 23.63
C ALA A 367 -1.86 -20.52 25.05
N ASN A 368 -0.61 -20.78 25.39
CA ASN A 368 -0.01 -20.46 26.67
C ASN A 368 0.75 -19.13 26.57
N VAL A 369 0.48 -18.19 27.47
CA VAL A 369 1.24 -16.94 27.56
C VAL A 369 2.46 -17.17 28.44
N LEU A 370 3.65 -17.13 27.85
CA LEU A 370 4.92 -17.33 28.55
C LEU A 370 5.51 -16.03 29.08
N ALA A 371 5.29 -14.92 28.35
CA ALA A 371 5.81 -13.63 28.72
C ALA A 371 4.91 -12.51 28.21
N PHE A 372 5.07 -11.32 28.78
CA PHE A 372 4.28 -10.18 28.40
C PHE A 372 5.15 -8.90 28.42
N ARG A 373 4.90 -7.99 27.49
CA ARG A 373 5.61 -6.74 27.33
C ARG A 373 4.64 -5.56 27.28
N SER A 374 4.89 -4.52 28.09
CA SER A 374 4.12 -3.28 28.08
C SER A 374 5.06 -2.10 28.29
N ARG A 375 4.91 -1.04 27.50
CA ARG A 375 5.79 0.14 27.58
C ARG A 375 5.59 0.88 28.92
N GLY A 376 6.67 0.99 29.72
CA GLY A 376 6.82 2.00 30.76
C GLY A 376 6.23 1.71 32.15
N GLU A 377 5.93 0.47 32.51
CA GLU A 377 5.37 0.16 33.84
C GLU A 377 6.26 -0.71 34.71
N THR A 378 6.39 -0.30 35.98
CA THR A 378 6.98 -1.09 37.06
C THR A 378 6.05 -2.25 37.41
N VAL A 379 6.55 -3.47 37.42
CA VAL A 379 5.79 -4.68 37.77
C VAL A 379 5.42 -4.67 39.22
N ARG A 380 4.14 -4.54 39.51
CA ARG A 380 3.58 -4.61 40.89
C ARG A 380 2.56 -5.73 41.06
N GLN A 381 2.20 -6.43 40.02
CA GLN A 381 1.16 -7.47 40.00
C GLN A 381 1.68 -8.71 39.29
N ARG A 382 1.13 -9.89 39.63
CA ARG A 382 1.39 -11.12 38.90
C ARG A 382 0.88 -11.01 37.47
N MET A 383 1.53 -11.71 36.54
CA MET A 383 1.21 -11.68 35.11
C MET A 383 -0.26 -12.06 34.84
N ASP A 384 -0.79 -13.06 35.55
CA ASP A 384 -2.17 -13.55 35.44
C ASP A 384 -3.24 -12.59 35.99
N GLU A 385 -2.87 -11.67 36.88
CA GLU A 385 -3.74 -10.68 37.53
C GLU A 385 -3.67 -9.28 36.89
N ARG A 386 -2.79 -9.12 35.90
CA ARG A 386 -2.58 -7.83 35.23
C ARG A 386 -3.63 -7.59 34.15
N LYS A 387 -4.19 -6.38 34.12
CA LYS A 387 -5.13 -5.95 33.08
C LYS A 387 -4.39 -5.66 31.79
N LEU A 388 -4.81 -6.33 30.73
CA LEU A 388 -4.31 -6.18 29.39
C LEU A 388 -4.75 -4.85 28.78
N ARG A 389 -3.87 -4.23 27.98
CA ARG A 389 -4.09 -2.93 27.35
C ARG A 389 -3.82 -3.01 25.84
N VAL A 390 -4.33 -2.04 25.11
CA VAL A 390 -4.03 -1.86 23.70
C VAL A 390 -2.52 -1.64 23.50
N GLY A 391 -1.90 -2.40 22.60
CA GLY A 391 -0.48 -2.34 22.31
C GLY A 391 0.39 -3.18 23.25
N ASP A 392 -0.19 -3.89 24.23
CA ASP A 392 0.55 -4.90 24.99
C ASP A 392 0.91 -6.07 24.07
N THR A 393 2.14 -6.58 24.19
CA THR A 393 2.64 -7.73 23.44
C THR A 393 2.69 -8.95 24.35
N LEU A 394 2.10 -10.05 23.93
CA LEU A 394 2.14 -11.36 24.59
C LEU A 394 3.08 -12.28 23.81
N LEU A 395 4.04 -12.90 24.49
CA LEU A 395 4.78 -14.04 23.93
C LEU A 395 4.00 -15.29 24.27
N ILE A 396 3.48 -15.97 23.26
CA ILE A 396 2.68 -17.18 23.41
C ILE A 396 3.38 -18.40 22.85
N GLN A 397 3.03 -19.55 23.39
CA GLN A 397 3.36 -20.85 22.85
C GLN A 397 2.06 -21.56 22.47
N ALA A 398 1.94 -21.98 21.20
CA ALA A 398 0.71 -22.58 20.67
C ALA A 398 1.01 -23.55 19.53
N PRO A 399 0.10 -24.54 19.27
CA PRO A 399 0.13 -25.35 18.05
C PRO A 399 -0.09 -24.48 16.81
N GLU A 400 0.42 -24.92 15.65
CA GLU A 400 0.34 -24.21 14.37
C GLU A 400 -1.12 -23.90 13.97
N ASP A 401 -2.04 -24.86 14.13
CA ASP A 401 -3.48 -24.65 13.88
C ASP A 401 -4.10 -23.54 14.75
N SER A 402 -3.58 -23.35 15.96
CA SER A 402 -4.05 -22.28 16.87
C SER A 402 -3.47 -20.93 16.46
N ILE A 403 -2.23 -20.91 15.98
CA ILE A 403 -1.57 -19.70 15.44
C ILE A 403 -2.32 -19.23 14.20
N ASP A 404 -2.71 -20.11 13.30
CA ASP A 404 -3.49 -19.79 12.10
C ASP A 404 -4.85 -19.17 12.45
N ARG A 405 -5.54 -19.69 13.46
CA ARG A 405 -6.81 -19.13 13.95
C ARG A 405 -6.60 -17.74 14.57
N LEU A 406 -5.51 -17.54 15.32
CA LEU A 406 -5.16 -16.26 15.93
C LEU A 406 -4.78 -15.23 14.88
N SER A 407 -4.13 -15.63 13.77
CA SER A 407 -3.75 -14.74 12.67
C SER A 407 -4.95 -14.12 11.95
N GLN A 408 -6.06 -14.85 11.89
CA GLN A 408 -7.31 -14.42 11.27
C GLN A 408 -8.23 -13.65 12.25
N SER A 409 -7.85 -13.57 13.52
CA SER A 409 -8.65 -12.86 14.53
C SER A 409 -8.40 -11.34 14.46
N PRO A 410 -9.43 -10.50 14.42
CA PRO A 410 -9.29 -9.05 14.50
C PRO A 410 -8.80 -8.55 15.87
N ASP A 411 -8.68 -9.45 16.84
CA ASP A 411 -8.33 -9.12 18.23
C ASP A 411 -6.82 -8.90 18.41
N PHE A 412 -6.00 -9.45 17.49
CA PHE A 412 -4.54 -9.49 17.59
C PHE A 412 -3.85 -9.08 16.30
N ILE A 413 -2.61 -8.57 16.43
CA ILE A 413 -1.63 -8.55 15.37
C ILE A 413 -0.57 -9.59 15.74
N LEU A 414 -0.35 -10.59 14.89
CA LEU A 414 0.78 -11.48 15.06
C LEU A 414 2.08 -10.73 14.76
N GLY A 415 2.98 -10.71 15.75
CA GLY A 415 4.37 -10.33 15.56
C GLY A 415 5.16 -11.57 15.11
N HIS A 416 4.91 -12.02 13.89
CA HIS A 416 5.69 -13.10 13.29
C HIS A 416 6.73 -12.47 12.36
N GLU A 417 7.92 -13.06 12.27
CA GLU A 417 8.63 -13.00 10.98
C GLU A 417 7.64 -13.56 9.97
N PRO A 418 7.25 -12.81 8.93
CA PRO A 418 6.37 -13.37 7.94
C PRO A 418 7.06 -14.62 7.42
N GLU A 419 6.44 -15.80 7.56
CA GLU A 419 6.81 -16.92 6.72
C GLU A 419 6.96 -16.35 5.33
N GLU A 420 8.14 -16.52 4.72
CA GLU A 420 8.32 -16.06 3.35
C GLU A 420 7.16 -16.66 2.57
N PRO A 421 6.26 -15.85 1.98
CA PRO A 421 5.12 -16.39 1.27
C PRO A 421 5.64 -17.45 0.32
N ASP A 422 5.02 -18.61 0.25
CA ASP A 422 5.47 -19.74 -0.56
C ASP A 422 5.48 -19.34 -2.04
N TYR A 423 6.60 -18.71 -2.45
CA TYR A 423 6.79 -18.21 -3.80
C TYR A 423 7.03 -19.40 -4.74
N ARG A 424 6.21 -19.50 -5.76
CA ARG A 424 6.33 -20.52 -6.82
C ARG A 424 7.48 -20.21 -7.76
N THR A 425 8.70 -20.21 -7.24
CA THR A 425 9.91 -19.81 -7.98
C THR A 425 10.16 -20.65 -9.24
N GLU A 426 9.72 -21.91 -9.24
CA GLU A 426 9.72 -22.79 -10.41
C GLU A 426 8.82 -22.26 -11.55
N LYS A 427 7.83 -21.42 -11.22
CA LYS A 427 6.87 -20.85 -12.17
C LYS A 427 7.29 -19.49 -12.74
N ILE A 428 8.41 -18.92 -12.28
CA ILE A 428 8.94 -17.64 -12.80
C ILE A 428 9.00 -17.59 -14.34
N PRO A 429 9.58 -18.58 -15.04
CA PRO A 429 9.67 -18.51 -16.50
C PRO A 429 8.28 -18.47 -17.16
N TYR A 430 7.28 -19.15 -16.61
CA TYR A 430 5.92 -19.14 -17.14
C TYR A 430 5.22 -17.79 -16.87
N ALA A 431 5.40 -17.20 -15.68
CA ALA A 431 4.84 -15.89 -15.35
C ALA A 431 5.41 -14.80 -16.26
N VAL A 432 6.74 -14.77 -16.43
CA VAL A 432 7.43 -13.82 -17.30
C VAL A 432 7.03 -14.04 -18.77
N ALA A 433 7.02 -15.30 -19.24
CA ALA A 433 6.61 -15.63 -20.61
C ALA A 433 5.16 -15.20 -20.90
N THR A 434 4.25 -15.34 -19.92
CA THR A 434 2.86 -14.90 -20.06
C THR A 434 2.78 -13.38 -20.22
N ILE A 435 3.47 -12.59 -19.39
CA ILE A 435 3.49 -11.13 -19.51
C ILE A 435 4.08 -10.71 -20.87
N VAL A 436 5.24 -11.28 -21.24
CA VAL A 436 5.85 -11.01 -22.53
C VAL A 436 4.91 -11.39 -23.68
N GLY A 437 4.20 -12.51 -23.56
CA GLY A 437 3.22 -12.97 -24.54
C GLY A 437 2.02 -12.00 -24.67
N VAL A 438 1.48 -11.51 -23.56
CA VAL A 438 0.40 -10.49 -23.54
C VAL A 438 0.87 -9.21 -24.24
N VAL A 439 2.06 -8.70 -23.87
CA VAL A 439 2.66 -7.51 -24.46
C VAL A 439 2.91 -7.70 -25.96
N ALA A 440 3.48 -8.83 -26.34
CA ALA A 440 3.76 -9.14 -27.75
C ALA A 440 2.46 -9.26 -28.55
N ALA A 441 1.43 -9.93 -28.02
CA ALA A 441 0.13 -10.05 -28.67
C ALA A 441 -0.53 -8.69 -28.86
N ALA A 442 -0.55 -7.84 -27.84
CA ALA A 442 -1.13 -6.50 -27.92
C ALA A 442 -0.36 -5.54 -28.83
N THR A 443 0.95 -5.81 -29.09
CA THR A 443 1.80 -4.92 -29.90
C THR A 443 1.91 -5.40 -31.36
N LEU A 444 2.03 -6.71 -31.58
CA LEU A 444 2.37 -7.29 -32.89
C LEU A 444 1.13 -7.85 -33.61
N LEU A 445 0.06 -8.14 -32.91
CA LEU A 445 -1.16 -8.70 -33.48
C LEU A 445 -2.30 -7.68 -33.45
N PRO A 446 -3.25 -7.73 -34.37
CA PRO A 446 -4.44 -6.86 -34.36
C PRO A 446 -5.45 -7.36 -33.29
N VAL A 447 -5.01 -7.52 -32.05
CA VAL A 447 -5.81 -8.05 -30.95
C VAL A 447 -5.93 -6.97 -29.87
N ASN A 448 -7.15 -6.69 -29.44
CA ASN A 448 -7.37 -5.74 -28.36
C ASN A 448 -6.70 -6.22 -27.06
N ILE A 449 -6.15 -5.28 -26.30
CA ILE A 449 -5.44 -5.54 -25.03
C ILE A 449 -6.31 -6.32 -24.03
N VAL A 450 -7.62 -6.11 -23.99
CA VAL A 450 -8.57 -6.86 -23.15
C VAL A 450 -8.47 -8.35 -23.41
N VAL A 451 -8.48 -8.74 -24.70
CA VAL A 451 -8.44 -10.16 -25.12
C VAL A 451 -7.09 -10.77 -24.78
N SER A 452 -5.99 -10.04 -25.06
CA SER A 452 -4.62 -10.48 -24.74
C SER A 452 -4.43 -10.66 -23.23
N ALA A 453 -4.93 -9.73 -22.42
CA ALA A 453 -4.83 -9.79 -20.96
C ALA A 453 -5.65 -10.96 -20.38
N LEU A 454 -6.90 -11.15 -20.83
CA LEU A 454 -7.73 -12.29 -20.42
C LEU A 454 -7.12 -13.64 -20.85
N ALA A 455 -6.56 -13.72 -22.05
CA ALA A 455 -5.82 -14.91 -22.49
C ALA A 455 -4.59 -15.18 -21.58
N GLY A 456 -3.89 -14.13 -21.18
CA GLY A 456 -2.80 -14.21 -20.20
C GLY A 456 -3.25 -14.75 -18.84
N VAL A 457 -4.42 -14.31 -18.33
CA VAL A 457 -5.00 -14.84 -17.07
C VAL A 457 -5.25 -16.35 -17.21
N VAL A 458 -5.87 -16.78 -18.31
CA VAL A 458 -6.09 -18.20 -18.58
C VAL A 458 -4.77 -18.97 -18.65
N ALA A 459 -3.75 -18.40 -19.30
CA ALA A 459 -2.42 -19.01 -19.39
C ALA A 459 -1.76 -19.16 -18.01
N MET A 460 -1.87 -18.18 -17.12
CA MET A 460 -1.32 -18.27 -15.74
C MET A 460 -1.99 -19.38 -14.94
N VAL A 461 -3.29 -19.56 -15.08
CA VAL A 461 -4.01 -20.67 -14.42
C VAL A 461 -3.61 -22.02 -15.06
N ALA A 462 -3.58 -22.10 -16.37
CA ALA A 462 -3.24 -23.34 -17.09
C ALA A 462 -1.80 -23.80 -16.82
N THR A 463 -0.86 -22.89 -16.59
CA THR A 463 0.53 -23.18 -16.25
C THR A 463 0.76 -23.40 -14.76
N GLY A 464 -0.25 -23.18 -13.93
CA GLY A 464 -0.18 -23.33 -12.47
C GLY A 464 0.64 -22.21 -11.79
N VAL A 465 0.77 -21.04 -12.43
CA VAL A 465 1.30 -19.82 -11.79
C VAL A 465 0.30 -19.33 -10.75
N LEU A 466 -1.00 -19.36 -11.08
CA LEU A 466 -2.10 -19.05 -10.19
C LEU A 466 -3.05 -20.23 -10.06
N HIS A 467 -3.58 -20.45 -8.87
CA HIS A 467 -4.70 -21.36 -8.65
C HIS A 467 -6.05 -20.66 -8.90
N PRO A 468 -7.11 -21.40 -9.26
CA PRO A 468 -8.42 -20.79 -9.56
C PRO A 468 -8.99 -19.94 -8.43
N GLY A 469 -8.79 -20.30 -7.16
CA GLY A 469 -9.22 -19.52 -5.99
C GLY A 469 -8.51 -18.16 -5.89
N GLU A 470 -7.23 -18.14 -6.22
CA GLU A 470 -6.39 -16.93 -6.14
C GLU A 470 -6.78 -15.84 -7.17
N LEU A 471 -7.54 -16.19 -8.21
CA LEU A 471 -8.05 -15.22 -9.17
C LEU A 471 -8.93 -14.16 -8.49
N TYR A 472 -9.79 -14.58 -7.55
CA TYR A 472 -10.70 -13.70 -6.84
C TYR A 472 -9.97 -12.85 -5.80
N GLU A 473 -8.98 -13.41 -5.13
CA GLU A 473 -8.14 -12.72 -4.15
C GLU A 473 -7.18 -11.70 -4.81
N SER A 474 -6.84 -11.92 -6.08
CA SER A 474 -5.95 -11.05 -6.85
C SER A 474 -6.59 -9.71 -7.21
N VAL A 475 -7.92 -9.62 -7.15
CA VAL A 475 -8.68 -8.45 -7.60
C VAL A 475 -8.91 -7.49 -6.45
N ASP A 476 -8.42 -6.26 -6.59
CA ASP A 476 -8.84 -5.15 -5.74
C ASP A 476 -10.24 -4.69 -6.18
N TRP A 477 -11.27 -5.25 -5.54
CA TRP A 477 -12.66 -4.97 -5.86
C TRP A 477 -13.03 -3.51 -5.65
N ASN A 478 -12.35 -2.78 -4.75
CA ASN A 478 -12.58 -1.35 -4.56
C ASN A 478 -12.26 -0.59 -5.84
N VAL A 479 -11.17 -0.95 -6.53
CA VAL A 479 -10.80 -0.35 -7.82
C VAL A 479 -11.83 -0.67 -8.89
N ILE A 480 -12.30 -1.92 -8.97
CA ILE A 480 -13.28 -2.34 -9.97
C ILE A 480 -14.63 -1.62 -9.77
N PHE A 481 -15.14 -1.57 -8.54
CA PHE A 481 -16.38 -0.86 -8.23
C PHE A 481 -16.24 0.66 -8.41
N LEU A 482 -15.07 1.22 -8.05
CA LEU A 482 -14.77 2.64 -8.30
C LEU A 482 -14.85 2.97 -9.79
N LEU A 483 -14.18 2.19 -10.65
CA LEU A 483 -14.19 2.38 -12.10
C LEU A 483 -15.62 2.23 -12.64
N ALA A 484 -16.30 1.14 -12.28
CA ALA A 484 -17.65 0.87 -12.74
C ALA A 484 -18.65 1.97 -12.35
N GLY A 485 -18.48 2.57 -11.16
CA GLY A 485 -19.39 3.60 -10.66
C GLY A 485 -19.08 5.02 -11.16
N VAL A 486 -17.81 5.34 -11.44
CA VAL A 486 -17.41 6.69 -11.89
C VAL A 486 -17.54 6.88 -13.41
N ILE A 487 -17.38 5.83 -14.22
CA ILE A 487 -17.53 5.92 -15.68
C ILE A 487 -18.88 6.54 -16.11
N PRO A 488 -20.03 6.14 -15.55
CA PRO A 488 -21.32 6.77 -15.87
C PRO A 488 -21.38 8.27 -15.55
N LEU A 489 -20.64 8.73 -14.53
CA LEU A 489 -20.58 10.16 -14.19
C LEU A 489 -19.87 10.97 -15.29
N GLY A 490 -18.83 10.42 -15.89
CA GLY A 490 -18.17 11.02 -17.05
C GLY A 490 -19.11 11.09 -18.27
N ILE A 491 -19.88 10.01 -18.51
CA ILE A 491 -20.88 9.94 -19.59
C ILE A 491 -21.97 10.99 -19.35
N ALA A 492 -22.48 11.13 -18.11
CA ALA A 492 -23.47 12.14 -17.76
C ALA A 492 -22.97 13.56 -18.02
N LEU A 493 -21.70 13.82 -17.67
CA LEU A 493 -21.07 15.14 -17.90
C LEU A 493 -21.00 15.49 -19.40
N GLU A 494 -20.75 14.49 -20.27
CA GLU A 494 -20.76 14.65 -21.73
C GLU A 494 -22.17 14.83 -22.28
N GLN A 495 -23.11 13.95 -21.96
CA GLN A 495 -24.45 13.94 -22.51
C GLN A 495 -25.25 15.20 -22.17
N THR A 496 -25.03 15.74 -20.96
CA THR A 496 -25.68 16.98 -20.53
C THR A 496 -25.02 18.25 -21.04
N GLY A 497 -23.88 18.17 -21.77
CA GLY A 497 -23.12 19.32 -22.25
C GLY A 497 -22.25 19.99 -21.19
N GLY A 498 -22.16 19.38 -20.00
CA GLY A 498 -21.34 19.92 -18.91
C GLY A 498 -19.84 19.95 -19.24
N ALA A 499 -19.35 18.94 -19.99
CA ALA A 499 -17.96 18.89 -20.47
C ALA A 499 -17.67 20.04 -21.45
N GLU A 500 -18.60 20.35 -22.37
CA GLU A 500 -18.51 21.45 -23.32
C GLU A 500 -18.41 22.80 -22.60
N LEU A 501 -19.29 23.05 -21.61
CA LEU A 501 -19.24 24.28 -20.80
C LEU A 501 -17.92 24.44 -20.07
N LEU A 502 -17.42 23.38 -19.40
CA LEU A 502 -16.13 23.42 -18.70
C LEU A 502 -14.97 23.60 -19.69
N GLY A 503 -15.03 22.92 -20.84
CA GLY A 503 -14.05 23.06 -21.91
C GLY A 503 -13.97 24.49 -22.43
N ALA A 504 -15.12 25.09 -22.74
CA ALA A 504 -15.22 26.49 -23.20
C ALA A 504 -14.73 27.49 -22.15
N LEU A 505 -15.01 27.27 -20.85
CA LEU A 505 -14.47 28.10 -19.76
C LEU A 505 -12.94 28.06 -19.70
N VAL A 506 -12.33 26.89 -19.86
CA VAL A 506 -10.87 26.80 -19.89
C VAL A 506 -10.32 27.31 -21.21
N ALA A 507 -10.96 27.04 -22.35
CA ALA A 507 -10.58 27.54 -23.65
C ALA A 507 -10.61 29.07 -23.72
N ALA A 508 -11.50 29.75 -22.96
CA ALA A 508 -11.50 31.21 -22.82
C ALA A 508 -10.17 31.76 -22.29
N THR A 509 -9.38 30.93 -21.57
CA THR A 509 -8.01 31.28 -21.19
C THR A 509 -7.07 31.35 -22.40
N GLY A 510 -7.38 30.62 -23.49
CA GLY A 510 -6.63 30.58 -24.75
C GLY A 510 -6.58 31.96 -25.48
N GLN A 511 -7.47 32.88 -25.15
CA GLN A 511 -7.37 34.27 -25.64
C GLN A 511 -6.13 35.01 -25.11
N PHE A 512 -5.57 34.53 -23.99
CA PHE A 512 -4.40 35.10 -23.31
C PHE A 512 -3.18 34.20 -23.36
N LEU A 513 -3.38 32.89 -23.58
CA LEU A 513 -2.34 31.85 -23.55
C LEU A 513 -2.27 31.13 -24.91
N PRO A 514 -1.07 30.82 -25.40
CA PRO A 514 -0.94 29.91 -26.54
C PRO A 514 -1.44 28.50 -26.18
N ALA A 515 -1.76 27.64 -27.15
CA ALA A 515 -2.28 26.30 -26.94
C ALA A 515 -1.45 25.45 -25.92
N VAL A 516 -0.11 25.61 -25.94
CA VAL A 516 0.79 25.00 -24.93
C VAL A 516 0.49 25.51 -23.52
N GLY A 517 0.13 26.77 -23.36
CA GLY A 517 -0.24 27.34 -22.07
C GLY A 517 -1.57 26.79 -21.57
N VAL A 518 -2.56 26.62 -22.44
CA VAL A 518 -3.84 25.97 -22.10
C VAL A 518 -3.61 24.52 -21.72
N LEU A 519 -2.79 23.79 -22.48
CA LEU A 519 -2.39 22.42 -22.17
C LEU A 519 -1.74 22.32 -20.78
N TRP A 520 -0.86 23.26 -20.43
CA TRP A 520 -0.23 23.31 -19.11
C TRP A 520 -1.24 23.58 -17.98
N VAL A 521 -2.24 24.44 -18.21
CA VAL A 521 -3.33 24.67 -17.26
C VAL A 521 -4.11 23.38 -16.99
N PHE A 522 -4.44 22.60 -18.05
CA PHE A 522 -5.09 21.30 -17.90
C PHE A 522 -4.23 20.32 -17.12
N TYR A 523 -2.95 20.25 -17.42
CA TYR A 523 -2.01 19.40 -16.69
C TYR A 523 -2.01 19.74 -15.19
N VAL A 524 -1.84 21.01 -14.84
CA VAL A 524 -1.79 21.47 -13.44
C VAL A 524 -3.14 21.24 -12.74
N ALA A 525 -4.24 21.58 -13.39
CA ALA A 525 -5.58 21.38 -12.83
C ALA A 525 -5.83 19.88 -12.53
N THR A 526 -5.58 19.00 -13.50
CA THR A 526 -5.71 17.55 -13.32
C THR A 526 -4.81 17.03 -12.20
N SER A 527 -3.57 17.48 -12.16
CA SER A 527 -2.59 17.06 -11.16
C SER A 527 -3.00 17.49 -9.74
N LEU A 528 -3.60 18.67 -9.57
CA LEU A 528 -4.16 19.12 -8.30
C LEU A 528 -5.40 18.33 -7.89
N ILE A 529 -6.30 18.09 -8.84
CA ILE A 529 -7.51 17.27 -8.61
C ILE A 529 -7.10 15.86 -8.16
N THR A 530 -6.15 15.23 -8.85
CA THR A 530 -5.65 13.90 -8.51
C THR A 530 -4.97 13.84 -7.14
N GLY A 531 -4.39 14.94 -6.68
CA GLY A 531 -3.85 15.03 -5.32
C GLY A 531 -4.90 14.92 -4.21
N VAL A 532 -6.17 15.04 -4.57
CA VAL A 532 -7.32 15.07 -3.64
C VAL A 532 -8.24 13.85 -3.84
N ILE A 533 -8.46 13.47 -5.11
CA ILE A 533 -9.27 12.29 -5.48
C ILE A 533 -8.40 11.24 -6.17
N SER A 534 -8.95 10.04 -6.40
CA SER A 534 -8.18 8.99 -7.08
C SER A 534 -7.80 9.39 -8.51
N ASN A 535 -6.65 8.90 -8.97
CA ASN A 535 -6.14 9.09 -10.34
C ASN A 535 -7.13 8.61 -11.42
N ASN A 536 -7.80 7.48 -11.18
CA ASN A 536 -8.79 6.93 -12.11
C ASN A 536 -10.02 7.85 -12.25
N ALA A 537 -10.55 8.37 -11.13
CA ALA A 537 -11.66 9.32 -11.15
C ALA A 537 -11.28 10.62 -11.87
N SER A 538 -10.07 11.12 -11.65
CA SER A 538 -9.55 12.33 -12.32
C SER A 538 -9.52 12.19 -13.83
N VAL A 539 -9.08 11.04 -14.35
CA VAL A 539 -9.02 10.76 -15.79
C VAL A 539 -10.41 10.75 -16.42
N VAL A 540 -11.37 10.04 -15.80
CA VAL A 540 -12.75 9.94 -16.32
C VAL A 540 -13.42 11.31 -16.41
N LEU A 541 -13.20 12.17 -15.41
CA LEU A 541 -13.81 13.49 -15.36
C LEU A 541 -13.11 14.52 -16.28
N MET A 542 -11.77 14.44 -16.35
CA MET A 542 -11.01 15.51 -17.01
C MET A 542 -10.80 15.27 -18.51
N ILE A 543 -10.79 14.03 -19.00
CA ILE A 543 -10.59 13.75 -20.44
C ILE A 543 -11.71 14.36 -21.30
N PRO A 544 -13.00 14.18 -21.01
CA PRO A 544 -14.05 14.84 -21.79
C PRO A 544 -13.89 16.34 -21.87
N VAL A 545 -13.60 16.98 -20.74
CA VAL A 545 -13.38 18.43 -20.64
C VAL A 545 -12.14 18.86 -21.43
N ALA A 546 -11.07 18.07 -21.37
CA ALA A 546 -9.82 18.35 -22.08
C ALA A 546 -9.96 18.24 -23.61
N VAL A 547 -10.74 17.26 -24.06
CA VAL A 547 -11.05 17.09 -25.49
C VAL A 547 -11.84 18.28 -26.00
N GLU A 548 -12.89 18.71 -25.29
CA GLU A 548 -13.68 19.88 -25.68
C GLU A 548 -12.82 21.14 -25.74
N ALA A 549 -12.01 21.38 -24.71
CA ALA A 549 -11.13 22.54 -24.70
C ALA A 549 -10.10 22.52 -25.85
N ALA A 550 -9.60 21.34 -26.21
CA ALA A 550 -8.68 21.20 -27.33
C ALA A 550 -9.35 21.56 -28.67
N LEU A 551 -10.59 21.08 -28.87
CA LEU A 551 -11.38 21.36 -30.07
C LEU A 551 -11.70 22.85 -30.17
N GLU A 552 -12.06 23.51 -29.06
CA GLU A 552 -12.37 24.94 -29.01
C GLU A 552 -11.15 25.82 -29.31
N VAL A 553 -9.95 25.47 -28.84
CA VAL A 553 -8.73 26.22 -29.16
C VAL A 553 -8.10 25.79 -30.48
N GLY A 554 -8.69 24.86 -31.22
CA GLY A 554 -8.17 24.34 -32.48
C GLY A 554 -6.86 23.56 -32.35
N ALA A 555 -6.62 22.94 -31.17
CA ALA A 555 -5.43 22.17 -30.87
C ALA A 555 -5.70 20.65 -31.04
N ASN A 556 -4.63 19.84 -31.02
CA ASN A 556 -4.71 18.40 -31.09
C ASN A 556 -5.32 17.79 -29.81
N PRO A 557 -6.54 17.20 -29.86
CA PRO A 557 -7.19 16.66 -28.66
C PRO A 557 -6.44 15.47 -28.07
N PHE A 558 -5.70 14.70 -28.85
CA PHE A 558 -4.88 13.60 -28.33
C PHE A 558 -3.77 14.10 -27.40
N ALA A 559 -3.16 15.24 -27.69
CA ALA A 559 -2.16 15.88 -26.84
C ALA A 559 -2.76 16.27 -25.47
N PHE A 560 -4.02 16.73 -25.45
CA PHE A 560 -4.71 17.07 -24.21
C PHE A 560 -5.08 15.84 -23.40
N VAL A 561 -5.49 14.75 -24.05
CA VAL A 561 -5.71 13.44 -23.38
C VAL A 561 -4.42 12.95 -22.75
N LEU A 562 -3.28 13.02 -23.44
CA LEU A 562 -1.98 12.63 -22.88
C LEU A 562 -1.61 13.52 -21.67
N ALA A 563 -1.87 14.83 -21.73
CA ALA A 563 -1.59 15.73 -20.61
C ALA A 563 -2.39 15.33 -19.37
N VAL A 564 -3.68 15.01 -19.52
CA VAL A 564 -4.52 14.52 -18.42
C VAL A 564 -4.01 13.18 -17.89
N THR A 565 -3.64 12.25 -18.77
CA THR A 565 -3.15 10.91 -18.41
C THR A 565 -1.87 10.98 -17.57
N PHE A 566 -0.89 11.76 -18.01
CA PHE A 566 0.36 11.95 -17.27
C PHE A 566 0.14 12.74 -15.98
N ALA A 567 -0.69 13.80 -16.00
CA ALA A 567 -1.00 14.60 -14.82
C ALA A 567 -1.66 13.76 -13.71
N ALA A 568 -2.59 12.89 -14.08
CA ALA A 568 -3.26 11.99 -13.14
C ALA A 568 -2.30 10.95 -12.52
N SER A 569 -1.19 10.65 -13.18
CA SER A 569 -0.16 9.74 -12.66
C SER A 569 0.93 10.46 -11.85
N THR A 570 0.88 11.79 -11.70
CA THR A 570 1.90 12.61 -11.01
C THR A 570 1.42 13.18 -9.67
N ALA A 571 0.63 12.45 -8.92
CA ALA A 571 0.14 12.84 -7.59
C ALA A 571 1.21 12.67 -6.51
N PHE A 572 2.33 13.41 -6.60
CA PHE A 572 3.44 13.32 -5.66
C PHE A 572 3.25 14.15 -4.39
N MET A 573 2.36 15.15 -4.45
CA MET A 573 2.23 16.20 -3.42
C MET A 573 1.42 15.74 -2.20
N THR A 574 0.68 14.63 -2.31
CA THR A 574 -0.17 14.13 -1.24
C THR A 574 -0.01 12.62 -1.04
N PRO A 575 -0.17 12.11 0.18
CA PRO A 575 -0.16 10.66 0.40
C PRO A 575 -1.41 9.98 -0.18
N VAL A 576 -2.54 10.68 -0.29
CA VAL A 576 -3.85 10.13 -0.67
C VAL A 576 -4.00 9.99 -2.18
N GLY A 577 -3.35 10.85 -2.97
CA GLY A 577 -3.53 10.93 -4.43
C GLY A 577 -3.12 9.67 -5.19
N TYR A 578 -2.32 8.78 -4.59
CA TYR A 578 -1.89 7.53 -5.21
C TYR A 578 -1.70 6.42 -4.17
N GLN A 579 -2.20 5.20 -4.45
CA GLN A 579 -2.17 4.07 -3.50
C GLN A 579 -0.76 3.74 -3.01
N THR A 580 0.25 3.80 -3.89
CA THR A 580 1.64 3.48 -3.51
C THR A 580 2.22 4.44 -2.47
N ASN A 581 1.74 5.69 -2.45
CA ASN A 581 2.12 6.66 -1.42
C ASN A 581 1.61 6.23 -0.04
N LEU A 582 0.38 5.68 0.03
CA LEU A 582 -0.19 5.18 1.29
C LEU A 582 0.58 3.96 1.83
N PHE A 583 1.03 3.05 0.94
CA PHE A 583 1.82 1.88 1.37
C PHE A 583 3.12 2.25 2.07
N VAL A 584 3.77 3.32 1.64
CA VAL A 584 5.04 3.77 2.23
C VAL A 584 4.84 4.80 3.35
N TYR A 585 3.61 5.34 3.53
CA TYR A 585 3.33 6.43 4.48
C TYR A 585 3.61 6.02 5.93
N GLY A 586 3.01 4.92 6.37
CA GLY A 586 3.20 4.36 7.71
C GLY A 586 4.63 3.85 7.94
N PRO A 587 5.13 2.89 7.13
CA PRO A 587 6.47 2.34 7.28
C PRO A 587 7.58 3.37 7.21
N GLY A 588 7.41 4.43 6.42
CA GLY A 588 8.36 5.55 6.33
C GLY A 588 8.21 6.61 7.43
N GLY A 589 7.19 6.51 8.30
CA GLY A 589 6.91 7.48 9.36
C GLY A 589 6.59 8.88 8.85
N TYR A 590 6.16 9.02 7.60
CA TYR A 590 5.97 10.32 6.96
C TYR A 590 4.79 11.10 7.55
N LYS A 591 4.88 12.41 7.39
CA LYS A 591 3.78 13.34 7.62
C LYS A 591 3.30 13.92 6.29
N PHE A 592 2.06 14.39 6.25
CA PHE A 592 1.50 15.01 5.03
C PHE A 592 2.40 16.08 4.43
N GLY A 593 2.98 16.95 5.28
CA GLY A 593 3.88 18.01 4.84
C GLY A 593 5.18 17.53 4.18
N ASP A 594 5.61 16.28 4.42
CA ASP A 594 6.79 15.72 3.79
C ASP A 594 6.54 15.45 2.30
N TYR A 595 5.33 14.99 1.94
CA TYR A 595 4.91 14.84 0.54
C TYR A 595 4.85 16.18 -0.19
N VAL A 596 4.28 17.22 0.45
CA VAL A 596 4.30 18.57 -0.13
C VAL A 596 5.73 19.05 -0.37
N ARG A 597 6.62 18.87 0.63
CA ARG A 597 8.01 19.31 0.57
C ARG A 597 8.82 18.66 -0.54
N VAL A 598 8.65 17.34 -0.73
CA VAL A 598 9.41 16.56 -1.74
C VAL A 598 8.67 16.50 -3.06
N GLY A 599 7.35 16.28 -3.02
CA GLY A 599 6.53 16.03 -4.20
C GLY A 599 6.16 17.31 -4.98
N MET A 600 5.88 18.45 -4.31
CA MET A 600 5.49 19.67 -5.00
C MET A 600 6.55 20.18 -6.01
N PRO A 601 7.84 20.28 -5.65
CA PRO A 601 8.86 20.68 -6.61
C PRO A 601 9.01 19.68 -7.77
N LEU A 602 8.91 18.36 -7.49
CA LEU A 602 8.92 17.33 -8.52
C LEU A 602 7.74 17.48 -9.48
N GLN A 603 6.53 17.63 -8.94
CA GLN A 603 5.30 17.78 -9.71
C GLN A 603 5.33 19.02 -10.63
N LEU A 604 5.85 20.14 -10.13
CA LEU A 604 6.05 21.36 -10.93
C LEU A 604 7.12 21.16 -12.02
N LEU A 605 8.24 20.54 -11.70
CA LEU A 605 9.28 20.19 -12.70
C LEU A 605 8.71 19.33 -13.81
N LEU A 606 8.00 18.26 -13.43
CA LEU A 606 7.43 17.31 -14.40
C LEU A 606 6.27 17.91 -15.18
N SER A 607 5.51 18.88 -14.65
CA SER A 607 4.49 19.59 -15.42
C SER A 607 5.08 20.33 -16.63
N VAL A 608 6.23 20.96 -16.43
CA VAL A 608 6.94 21.66 -17.53
C VAL A 608 7.54 20.65 -18.52
N VAL A 609 8.23 19.62 -18.02
CA VAL A 609 8.89 18.60 -18.85
C VAL A 609 7.87 17.83 -19.68
N THR A 610 6.77 17.40 -19.08
CA THR A 610 5.73 16.62 -19.76
C THR A 610 5.02 17.46 -20.82
N VAL A 611 4.61 18.67 -20.50
CA VAL A 611 3.91 19.54 -21.45
C VAL A 611 4.84 19.93 -22.61
N ALA A 612 6.11 20.25 -22.34
CA ALA A 612 7.09 20.50 -23.39
C ALA A 612 7.32 19.27 -24.28
N GLY A 613 7.39 18.09 -23.68
CA GLY A 613 7.53 16.81 -24.41
C GLY A 613 6.29 16.49 -25.25
N ILE A 614 5.08 16.68 -24.70
CA ILE A 614 3.83 16.50 -25.47
C ILE A 614 3.82 17.44 -26.68
N ALA A 615 4.09 18.72 -26.50
CA ALA A 615 4.11 19.70 -27.59
C ALA A 615 5.19 19.40 -28.66
N ALA A 616 6.30 18.74 -28.26
CA ALA A 616 7.36 18.35 -29.19
C ALA A 616 7.04 17.09 -29.99
N PHE A 617 6.38 16.08 -29.37
CA PHE A 617 6.13 14.79 -30.01
C PHE A 617 4.74 14.70 -30.66
N TRP A 618 3.76 15.41 -30.13
CA TRP A 618 2.40 15.52 -30.67
C TRP A 618 2.07 17.02 -30.91
N PRO A 619 2.31 17.54 -32.11
CA PRO A 619 2.04 18.93 -32.43
C PRO A 619 0.61 19.33 -32.07
N LEU A 620 0.48 20.51 -31.44
CA LEU A 620 -0.79 21.06 -30.95
C LEU A 620 -1.60 21.70 -32.07
#